data_8662450ce48c3ea054ea6ef2aef714ff
#
_entry.id   8662450ce48c3ea054ea6ef2aef714ff
#
_cell.length_a   1.000
_cell.length_b   1.000
_cell.length_c   1.000
_cell.angle_alpha   90.00
_cell.angle_beta   90.00
_cell.angle_gamma   90.00
#
_symmetry.space_group_name_H-M   'P 1'
#
loop_
_entity.id
_entity.type
_entity.pdbx_description
1 polymer ?
#
loop_
_entity_poly.entity_id
_entity_poly.type
_entity_poly.pdbx_seq_one_letter_code
_entity_poly.pdbx_strand_id
1 'polypeptide(L)'
;MLDVCLLGTGGMMPLPYRWLTSLMMRYNGKSILIDCGEGTQIAMREKGWSPNPIDIICFTHFHADHISGLPGMLLTMGNAERTEPLLLIGPRGLAKVVASLRVIAPELPFEVKCMEITENAQTFSFEGFRLEAFKVNHNVLCYGYSMVIDRAGRFDKDRALEQEIPMKFWSRLQKGETLEENGRVFTPDMVLGAERKGLKVTYSTDTRPTESIRQNAQGADLLILDGMYGEPDKLVKAREHKHMTMYEAAKIAKEVGAPKLWLTHYSPSMTRPEEFMDDVRKIFPAAYAAKDGWTMELNFDEGK
;
A
#
# COMPACT_ATOMS: atom_id res chain seq x y z
N MET A 1 -2.98 -3.43 -14.67
CA MET A 1 -1.84 -4.10 -14.03
C MET A 1 -1.38 -3.25 -12.88
N LEU A 2 -1.25 -3.82 -11.68
CA LEU A 2 -0.71 -3.17 -10.48
C LEU A 2 0.60 -3.89 -10.12
N ASP A 3 1.71 -3.16 -10.15
CA ASP A 3 3.00 -3.66 -9.69
C ASP A 3 3.14 -3.40 -8.19
N VAL A 4 3.55 -4.41 -7.44
CA VAL A 4 3.81 -4.35 -6.01
C VAL A 4 5.23 -4.81 -5.74
N CYS A 5 6.02 -4.04 -4.99
CA CYS A 5 7.41 -4.38 -4.63
C CYS A 5 7.70 -4.06 -3.17
N LEU A 6 8.07 -5.06 -2.38
CA LEU A 6 8.70 -4.84 -1.09
C LEU A 6 10.16 -4.44 -1.32
N LEU A 7 10.48 -3.17 -1.12
CA LEU A 7 11.84 -2.64 -1.27
C LEU A 7 12.70 -3.00 -0.06
N GLY A 8 12.12 -2.99 1.14
CA GLY A 8 12.77 -3.36 2.38
C GLY A 8 11.83 -4.15 3.28
N THR A 9 12.35 -5.17 3.94
CA THR A 9 11.60 -6.12 4.78
C THR A 9 12.08 -6.16 6.23
N GLY A 10 13.06 -5.35 6.60
CA GLY A 10 13.61 -5.27 7.96
C GLY A 10 12.85 -4.30 8.85
N GLY A 11 12.73 -4.63 10.14
CA GLY A 11 12.30 -3.74 11.20
C GLY A 11 13.44 -3.33 12.10
N MET A 12 13.30 -2.23 12.85
CA MET A 12 14.18 -1.67 13.88
C MET A 12 15.51 -1.09 13.35
N MET A 13 16.38 -1.89 12.74
CA MET A 13 17.69 -1.45 12.26
C MET A 13 18.03 -2.15 10.94
N PRO A 14 18.76 -1.47 10.03
CA PRO A 14 19.18 -2.07 8.78
C PRO A 14 20.22 -3.17 9.03
N LEU A 15 20.15 -4.22 8.24
CA LEU A 15 21.15 -5.29 8.21
C LEU A 15 21.82 -5.30 6.84
N PRO A 16 23.06 -5.79 6.74
CA PRO A 16 23.61 -6.16 5.43
C PRO A 16 22.62 -7.10 4.73
N TYR A 17 22.21 -6.77 3.52
CA TYR A 17 21.25 -7.55 2.73
C TYR A 17 19.78 -7.50 3.18
N ARG A 18 19.40 -6.59 4.09
CA ARG A 18 18.00 -6.34 4.46
C ARG A 18 17.79 -4.87 4.79
N TRP A 19 17.17 -4.16 3.85
CA TRP A 19 16.79 -2.76 4.00
C TRP A 19 15.58 -2.61 4.94
N LEU A 20 15.44 -1.42 5.49
CA LEU A 20 14.31 -1.11 6.37
C LEU A 20 13.01 -0.96 5.60
N THR A 21 11.93 -0.99 6.35
CA THR A 21 10.55 -1.08 5.89
C THR A 21 10.21 -0.10 4.77
N SER A 22 9.82 -0.64 3.62
CA SER A 22 9.36 0.13 2.48
C SER A 22 8.62 -0.74 1.47
N LEU A 23 7.44 -0.32 1.07
CA LEU A 23 6.61 -0.95 0.05
C LEU A 23 6.33 0.04 -1.08
N MET A 24 6.60 -0.32 -2.32
CA MET A 24 6.25 0.49 -3.48
C MET A 24 5.20 -0.18 -4.35
N MET A 25 4.21 0.58 -4.78
CA MET A 25 3.17 0.17 -5.70
C MET A 25 3.14 1.11 -6.91
N ARG A 26 2.91 0.55 -8.11
CA ARG A 26 2.81 1.33 -9.35
C ARG A 26 1.55 0.92 -10.11
N TYR A 27 0.75 1.91 -10.44
CA TYR A 27 -0.47 1.70 -11.20
C TYR A 27 -0.74 2.88 -12.13
N ASN A 28 -0.97 2.60 -13.42
CA ASN A 28 -1.38 3.59 -14.42
C ASN A 28 -0.51 4.86 -14.45
N GLY A 29 0.82 4.68 -14.39
CA GLY A 29 1.79 5.78 -14.38
C GLY A 29 1.99 6.45 -13.02
N LYS A 30 1.20 6.11 -12.00
CA LYS A 30 1.34 6.59 -10.63
C LYS A 30 2.19 5.67 -9.79
N SER A 31 3.01 6.23 -8.91
CA SER A 31 3.86 5.50 -7.99
C SER A 31 3.60 5.92 -6.56
N ILE A 32 3.32 4.95 -5.70
CA ILE A 32 3.00 5.13 -4.30
C ILE A 32 4.04 4.36 -3.47
N LEU A 33 4.67 5.04 -2.53
CA LEU A 33 5.56 4.45 -1.54
C LEU A 33 4.84 4.42 -0.18
N ILE A 34 4.85 3.29 0.52
CA ILE A 34 4.41 3.20 1.91
C ILE A 34 5.63 2.91 2.77
N ASP A 35 5.91 3.81 3.67
CA ASP A 35 7.12 3.94 4.47
C ASP A 35 8.40 4.16 3.64
N CYS A 36 9.35 4.84 4.24
CA CYS A 36 10.63 5.20 3.66
C CYS A 36 11.73 5.02 4.71
N GLY A 37 12.01 3.78 5.07
CA GLY A 37 13.06 3.41 5.99
C GLY A 37 14.45 3.71 5.42
N GLU A 38 15.47 3.65 6.25
CA GLU A 38 16.85 3.84 5.81
C GLU A 38 17.23 2.82 4.73
N GLY A 39 17.85 3.29 3.66
CA GLY A 39 18.24 2.45 2.52
C GLY A 39 17.19 2.30 1.42
N THR A 40 15.97 2.82 1.57
CA THR A 40 14.92 2.72 0.55
C THR A 40 15.38 3.18 -0.83
N GLN A 41 16.12 4.29 -0.93
CA GLN A 41 16.64 4.79 -2.21
C GLN A 41 17.68 3.85 -2.83
N ILE A 42 18.42 3.09 -2.02
CA ILE A 42 19.39 2.09 -2.49
C ILE A 42 18.63 0.87 -3.00
N ALA A 43 17.65 0.37 -2.24
CA ALA A 43 16.80 -0.75 -2.64
C ALA A 43 16.07 -0.47 -3.96
N MET A 44 15.58 0.76 -4.16
CA MET A 44 14.99 1.18 -5.44
C MET A 44 15.99 1.10 -6.58
N ARG A 45 17.23 1.59 -6.36
CA ARG A 45 18.28 1.54 -7.36
C ARG A 45 18.67 0.11 -7.72
N GLU A 46 18.81 -0.77 -6.73
CA GLU A 46 19.08 -2.20 -6.91
C GLU A 46 17.96 -2.87 -7.73
N LYS A 47 16.72 -2.45 -7.52
CA LYS A 47 15.54 -2.91 -8.28
C LYS A 47 15.47 -2.32 -9.69
N GLY A 48 16.24 -1.29 -10.01
CA GLY A 48 16.13 -0.54 -11.25
C GLY A 48 14.90 0.37 -11.32
N TRP A 49 14.34 0.75 -10.18
CA TRP A 49 13.20 1.66 -10.08
C TRP A 49 13.68 3.06 -9.72
N SER A 50 13.21 4.07 -10.46
CA SER A 50 13.55 5.46 -10.18
C SER A 50 12.67 6.03 -9.05
N PRO A 51 13.22 6.83 -8.13
CA PRO A 51 12.42 7.56 -7.15
C PRO A 51 11.68 8.77 -7.75
N ASN A 52 12.12 9.28 -8.90
CA ASN A 52 11.56 10.50 -9.49
C ASN A 52 10.05 10.42 -9.76
N PRO A 53 9.47 9.30 -10.26
CA PRO A 53 8.03 9.22 -10.52
C PRO A 53 7.18 8.94 -9.29
N ILE A 54 7.71 8.96 -8.06
CA ILE A 54 6.87 8.77 -6.86
C ILE A 54 5.94 9.98 -6.70
N ASP A 55 4.64 9.74 -6.78
CA ASP A 55 3.62 10.79 -6.60
C ASP A 55 3.24 10.98 -5.12
N ILE A 56 3.23 9.86 -4.36
CA ILE A 56 2.72 9.82 -2.99
C ILE A 56 3.68 8.99 -2.13
N ILE A 57 4.01 9.50 -0.93
CA ILE A 57 4.63 8.70 0.14
C ILE A 57 3.66 8.67 1.32
N CYS A 58 3.25 7.48 1.74
CA CYS A 58 2.44 7.26 2.92
C CYS A 58 3.32 6.80 4.07
N PHE A 59 3.07 7.26 5.29
CA PHE A 59 3.73 6.78 6.50
C PHE A 59 2.72 6.06 7.38
N THR A 60 3.06 4.84 7.80
CA THR A 60 2.29 4.11 8.79
C THR A 60 2.39 4.78 10.16
N HIS A 61 3.59 5.18 10.55
CA HIS A 61 3.92 5.91 11.77
C HIS A 61 5.33 6.54 11.64
N PHE A 62 5.87 7.11 12.74
CA PHE A 62 7.12 7.88 12.69
C PHE A 62 8.29 7.24 13.45
N HIS A 63 8.32 5.92 13.62
CA HIS A 63 9.55 5.27 14.07
C HIS A 63 10.63 5.39 12.98
N ALA A 64 11.88 5.37 13.40
CA ALA A 64 13.02 5.65 12.52
C ALA A 64 13.10 4.69 11.34
N ASP A 65 12.84 3.42 11.56
CA ASP A 65 12.85 2.37 10.52
C ASP A 65 11.76 2.52 9.44
N HIS A 66 10.84 3.47 9.62
CA HIS A 66 9.79 3.79 8.65
C HIS A 66 9.96 5.15 7.97
N ILE A 67 10.76 6.08 8.54
CA ILE A 67 10.84 7.45 8.03
C ILE A 67 12.27 7.99 7.85
N SER A 68 13.29 7.35 8.42
CA SER A 68 14.66 7.86 8.40
C SER A 68 15.27 8.01 7.00
N GLY A 69 14.77 7.29 6.01
CA GLY A 69 15.18 7.41 4.61
C GLY A 69 14.62 8.63 3.88
N LEU A 70 13.60 9.30 4.43
CA LEU A 70 12.91 10.41 3.76
C LEU A 70 13.84 11.57 3.36
N PRO A 71 14.74 12.11 4.21
CA PRO A 71 15.59 13.22 3.79
C PRO A 71 16.49 12.87 2.60
N GLY A 72 17.11 11.69 2.60
CA GLY A 72 17.91 11.20 1.49
C GLY A 72 17.08 10.97 0.21
N MET A 73 15.85 10.48 0.35
CA MET A 73 14.93 10.30 -0.76
C MET A 73 14.58 11.65 -1.41
N LEU A 74 14.23 12.66 -0.61
CA LEU A 74 13.88 13.99 -1.10
C LEU A 74 15.07 14.64 -1.85
N LEU A 75 16.29 14.50 -1.33
CA LEU A 75 17.50 14.98 -2.01
C LEU A 75 17.77 14.23 -3.31
N THR A 76 17.55 12.92 -3.33
CA THR A 76 17.70 12.11 -4.54
C THR A 76 16.70 12.54 -5.63
N MET A 77 15.45 12.80 -5.26
CA MET A 77 14.42 13.33 -6.18
C MET A 77 14.79 14.73 -6.68
N GLY A 78 15.28 15.61 -5.81
CA GLY A 78 15.73 16.96 -6.18
C GLY A 78 16.91 16.94 -7.14
N ASN A 79 17.90 16.09 -6.87
CA ASN A 79 19.05 15.91 -7.75
C ASN A 79 18.69 15.28 -9.11
N ALA A 80 17.56 14.59 -9.20
CA ALA A 80 16.99 14.07 -10.45
C ALA A 80 16.08 15.09 -11.16
N GLU A 81 16.19 16.37 -10.80
CA GLU A 81 15.49 17.52 -11.41
C GLU A 81 13.95 17.41 -11.36
N ARG A 82 13.41 16.77 -10.32
CA ARG A 82 11.96 16.73 -10.10
C ARG A 82 11.43 18.14 -9.84
N THR A 83 10.36 18.50 -10.51
CA THR A 83 9.63 19.77 -10.32
C THR A 83 8.19 19.56 -9.85
N GLU A 84 7.61 18.38 -10.09
CA GLU A 84 6.25 18.05 -9.71
C GLU A 84 6.11 17.94 -8.18
N PRO A 85 5.01 18.44 -7.60
CA PRO A 85 4.75 18.33 -6.18
C PRO A 85 4.77 16.86 -5.69
N LEU A 86 5.29 16.64 -4.48
CA LEU A 86 5.24 15.36 -3.79
C LEU A 86 4.21 15.43 -2.67
N LEU A 87 3.28 14.48 -2.65
CA LEU A 87 2.30 14.34 -1.58
C LEU A 87 2.80 13.37 -0.51
N LEU A 88 2.80 13.81 0.75
CA LEU A 88 3.04 12.96 1.92
C LEU A 88 1.72 12.78 2.68
N ILE A 89 1.39 11.53 3.03
CA ILE A 89 0.22 11.17 3.84
C ILE A 89 0.72 10.43 5.08
N GLY A 90 0.18 10.74 6.24
CA GLY A 90 0.58 10.04 7.47
C GLY A 90 -0.20 10.45 8.71
N PRO A 91 0.15 9.90 9.86
CA PRO A 91 -0.52 10.21 11.11
C PRO A 91 -0.45 11.70 11.46
N ARG A 92 -1.32 12.11 12.38
CA ARG A 92 -1.30 13.47 12.94
C ARG A 92 0.09 13.84 13.47
N GLY A 93 0.59 15.02 13.10
CA GLY A 93 1.94 15.48 13.39
C GLY A 93 2.92 15.31 12.22
N LEU A 94 2.48 14.77 11.08
CA LEU A 94 3.30 14.57 9.87
C LEU A 94 4.04 15.85 9.44
N ALA A 95 3.32 16.96 9.34
CA ALA A 95 3.91 18.22 8.89
C ALA A 95 5.07 18.67 9.79
N LYS A 96 4.93 18.51 11.11
CA LYS A 96 5.98 18.84 12.08
C LYS A 96 7.20 17.93 11.93
N VAL A 97 6.96 16.61 11.81
CA VAL A 97 8.07 15.63 11.66
C VAL A 97 8.82 15.87 10.36
N VAL A 98 8.11 16.06 9.25
CA VAL A 98 8.71 16.36 7.93
C VAL A 98 9.50 17.66 7.96
N ALA A 99 8.98 18.72 8.57
CA ALA A 99 9.70 19.98 8.72
C ALA A 99 11.00 19.81 9.51
N SER A 100 10.99 18.99 10.57
CA SER A 100 12.18 18.70 11.38
C SER A 100 13.24 17.90 10.59
N LEU A 101 12.82 16.90 9.83
CA LEU A 101 13.71 16.09 8.99
C LEU A 101 14.29 16.91 7.83
N ARG A 102 13.53 17.87 7.30
CA ARG A 102 13.96 18.74 6.20
C ARG A 102 14.99 19.81 6.59
N VAL A 103 15.31 19.97 7.85
CA VAL A 103 16.41 20.87 8.28
C VAL A 103 17.73 20.53 7.55
N ILE A 104 17.96 19.26 7.22
CA ILE A 104 19.14 18.80 6.46
C ILE A 104 18.92 18.77 4.94
N ALA A 105 17.71 19.07 4.46
CA ALA A 105 17.33 19.15 3.05
C ALA A 105 16.37 20.35 2.83
N PRO A 106 16.81 21.59 3.14
CA PRO A 106 15.92 22.75 3.24
C PRO A 106 15.40 23.20 1.88
N GLU A 107 16.22 23.12 0.85
CA GLU A 107 15.91 23.57 -0.51
C GLU A 107 15.66 22.39 -1.42
N LEU A 108 14.47 22.34 -1.99
CA LEU A 108 14.05 21.33 -2.96
C LEU A 108 13.42 22.05 -4.17
N PRO A 109 13.67 21.59 -5.40
CA PRO A 109 13.09 22.18 -6.60
C PRO A 109 11.60 21.87 -6.78
N PHE A 110 10.96 21.18 -5.84
CA PHE A 110 9.56 20.80 -5.86
C PHE A 110 8.89 21.05 -4.50
N GLU A 111 7.57 21.22 -4.54
CA GLU A 111 6.75 21.39 -3.33
C GLU A 111 6.52 20.04 -2.63
N VAL A 112 6.62 20.03 -1.30
CA VAL A 112 6.24 18.89 -0.45
C VAL A 112 4.95 19.23 0.29
N LYS A 113 3.87 18.54 -0.07
CA LYS A 113 2.54 18.69 0.54
C LYS A 113 2.31 17.61 1.58
N CYS A 114 1.77 17.98 2.75
CA CYS A 114 1.44 17.04 3.82
C CYS A 114 -0.08 16.97 4.01
N MET A 115 -0.61 15.75 4.04
CA MET A 115 -2.00 15.44 4.42
C MET A 115 -1.99 14.53 5.65
N GLU A 116 -2.53 15.01 6.76
CA GLU A 116 -2.57 14.26 8.01
C GLU A 116 -3.85 13.43 8.10
N ILE A 117 -3.72 12.19 8.57
CA ILE A 117 -4.86 11.33 8.88
C ILE A 117 -5.46 11.80 10.20
N THR A 118 -6.72 12.19 10.18
CA THR A 118 -7.43 12.73 11.34
C THR A 118 -8.42 11.75 11.97
N GLU A 119 -8.84 10.74 11.21
CA GLU A 119 -9.84 9.75 11.61
C GLU A 119 -9.22 8.38 11.87
N ASN A 120 -9.95 7.49 12.52
CA ASN A 120 -9.53 6.10 12.71
C ASN A 120 -9.53 5.28 11.41
N ALA A 121 -10.37 5.69 10.44
CA ALA A 121 -10.39 5.19 9.08
C ALA A 121 -10.63 6.38 8.15
N GLN A 122 -9.78 6.55 7.14
CA GLN A 122 -9.85 7.68 6.23
C GLN A 122 -9.48 7.24 4.81
N THR A 123 -10.28 7.66 3.83
CA THR A 123 -10.07 7.36 2.42
C THR A 123 -9.55 8.58 1.68
N PHE A 124 -8.52 8.38 0.88
CA PHE A 124 -7.95 9.36 -0.04
C PHE A 124 -8.20 8.87 -1.46
N SER A 125 -9.00 9.64 -2.22
CA SER A 125 -9.36 9.28 -3.58
C SER A 125 -8.44 9.98 -4.58
N PHE A 126 -7.92 9.20 -5.53
CA PHE A 126 -7.07 9.65 -6.63
C PHE A 126 -7.65 9.17 -7.96
N GLU A 127 -7.13 9.69 -9.05
CA GLU A 127 -7.56 9.24 -10.37
C GLU A 127 -7.18 7.77 -10.58
N GLY A 128 -8.18 6.90 -10.66
CA GLY A 128 -8.05 5.48 -10.94
C GLY A 128 -7.80 4.57 -9.73
N PHE A 129 -7.60 5.10 -8.53
CA PHE A 129 -7.46 4.31 -7.31
C PHE A 129 -7.82 5.12 -6.05
N ARG A 130 -7.97 4.43 -4.93
CA ARG A 130 -8.06 5.05 -3.61
C ARG A 130 -7.12 4.39 -2.61
N LEU A 131 -6.67 5.16 -1.64
CA LEU A 131 -5.92 4.69 -0.48
C LEU A 131 -6.83 4.76 0.75
N GLU A 132 -7.02 3.63 1.42
CA GLU A 132 -7.79 3.52 2.64
C GLU A 132 -6.82 3.35 3.80
N ALA A 133 -6.68 4.37 4.65
CA ALA A 133 -5.91 4.30 5.88
C ALA A 133 -6.80 3.82 7.01
N PHE A 134 -6.33 2.89 7.84
CA PHE A 134 -7.06 2.36 8.99
C PHE A 134 -6.15 2.20 10.19
N LYS A 135 -6.63 2.66 11.35
CA LYS A 135 -5.86 2.65 12.60
C LYS A 135 -5.63 1.22 13.08
N VAL A 136 -4.41 0.97 13.54
CA VAL A 136 -3.96 -0.32 14.09
C VAL A 136 -3.42 -0.15 15.51
N ASN A 137 -2.98 -1.24 16.15
CA ASN A 137 -2.59 -1.26 17.56
C ASN A 137 -1.07 -1.36 17.73
N HIS A 138 -0.43 -0.20 17.81
CA HIS A 138 1.01 -0.08 18.10
C HIS A 138 1.27 0.84 19.30
N ASN A 139 2.54 1.03 19.68
CA ASN A 139 2.96 1.88 20.81
C ASN A 139 2.79 3.37 20.53
N VAL A 140 2.77 3.75 19.26
CA VAL A 140 2.48 5.10 18.76
C VAL A 140 1.26 5.06 17.83
N LEU A 141 0.76 6.22 17.43
CA LEU A 141 -0.31 6.32 16.43
C LEU A 141 0.16 5.70 15.12
N CYS A 142 -0.49 4.61 14.72
CA CYS A 142 -0.09 3.80 13.57
C CYS A 142 -1.28 3.42 12.72
N TYR A 143 -1.07 3.38 11.40
CA TYR A 143 -2.09 3.03 10.40
C TYR A 143 -1.59 1.93 9.46
N GLY A 144 -2.49 1.04 9.08
CA GLY A 144 -2.35 0.23 7.88
C GLY A 144 -2.94 0.96 6.68
N TYR A 145 -2.65 0.46 5.48
CA TYR A 145 -3.16 1.01 4.22
C TYR A 145 -3.68 -0.09 3.31
N SER A 146 -4.81 0.18 2.65
CA SER A 146 -5.25 -0.59 1.50
C SER A 146 -5.22 0.30 0.26
N MET A 147 -4.56 -0.15 -0.81
CA MET A 147 -4.72 0.42 -2.14
C MET A 147 -5.81 -0.35 -2.85
N VAL A 148 -6.84 0.36 -3.29
CA VAL A 148 -8.01 -0.23 -3.96
C VAL A 148 -8.16 0.40 -5.34
N ILE A 149 -8.29 -0.46 -6.34
CA ILE A 149 -8.53 -0.08 -7.72
C ILE A 149 -9.88 -0.67 -8.12
N ASP A 150 -10.87 0.20 -8.28
CA ASP A 150 -12.20 -0.21 -8.69
C ASP A 150 -12.22 -0.54 -10.19
N ARG A 151 -13.09 -1.44 -10.58
CA ARG A 151 -13.26 -1.81 -11.96
C ARG A 151 -14.73 -1.67 -12.38
N ALA A 152 -15.00 -0.71 -13.25
CA ALA A 152 -16.34 -0.53 -13.80
C ALA A 152 -16.83 -1.78 -14.54
N GLY A 153 -18.12 -1.95 -14.61
CA GLY A 153 -18.77 -2.95 -15.46
C GLY A 153 -18.30 -2.86 -16.92
N ARG A 154 -18.46 -3.92 -17.69
CA ARG A 154 -18.24 -3.86 -19.14
C ARG A 154 -19.27 -2.93 -19.76
N PHE A 155 -18.83 -2.13 -20.74
CA PHE A 155 -19.77 -1.35 -21.53
C PHE A 155 -20.71 -2.29 -22.31
N ASP A 156 -22.00 -2.08 -22.13
CA ASP A 156 -23.08 -2.84 -22.78
C ASP A 156 -23.62 -2.00 -23.95
N LYS A 157 -23.16 -2.34 -25.14
CA LYS A 157 -23.55 -1.63 -26.36
C LYS A 157 -25.05 -1.79 -26.68
N ASP A 158 -25.58 -2.98 -26.46
CA ASP A 158 -26.97 -3.26 -26.81
C ASP A 158 -27.91 -2.50 -25.89
N ARG A 159 -27.62 -2.50 -24.60
CA ARG A 159 -28.31 -1.68 -23.60
C ARG A 159 -28.22 -0.18 -23.88
N ALA A 160 -27.05 0.29 -24.32
CA ALA A 160 -26.86 1.71 -24.69
C ALA A 160 -27.73 2.10 -25.91
N LEU A 161 -27.87 1.19 -26.89
CA LEU A 161 -28.73 1.38 -28.05
C LEU A 161 -30.22 1.31 -27.70
N GLU A 162 -30.65 0.33 -26.91
CA GLU A 162 -32.01 0.20 -26.41
C GLU A 162 -32.50 1.41 -25.63
N GLN A 163 -31.59 2.03 -24.88
CA GLN A 163 -31.87 3.24 -24.13
C GLN A 163 -31.63 4.53 -24.93
N GLU A 164 -31.39 4.44 -26.23
CA GLU A 164 -31.20 5.57 -27.14
C GLU A 164 -30.16 6.57 -26.63
N ILE A 165 -29.03 6.04 -26.06
CA ILE A 165 -27.96 6.90 -25.53
C ILE A 165 -27.07 7.35 -26.67
N PRO A 166 -26.85 8.68 -26.85
CA PRO A 166 -26.01 9.20 -27.91
C PRO A 166 -24.58 8.66 -27.84
N MET A 167 -24.04 8.17 -28.98
CA MET A 167 -22.69 7.58 -29.04
C MET A 167 -21.58 8.49 -28.49
N LYS A 168 -21.76 9.83 -28.62
CA LYS A 168 -20.84 10.82 -28.08
C LYS A 168 -20.68 10.75 -26.55
N PHE A 169 -21.66 10.13 -25.85
CA PHE A 169 -21.64 9.97 -24.38
C PHE A 169 -21.04 8.66 -23.92
N TRP A 170 -20.93 7.64 -24.76
CA TRP A 170 -20.56 6.28 -24.38
C TRP A 170 -19.23 6.22 -23.62
N SER A 171 -18.19 6.86 -24.15
CA SER A 171 -16.86 6.88 -23.52
C SER A 171 -16.85 7.60 -22.16
N ARG A 172 -17.67 8.65 -22.03
CA ARG A 172 -17.75 9.44 -20.79
C ARG A 172 -18.52 8.69 -19.71
N LEU A 173 -19.66 8.09 -20.09
CA LEU A 173 -20.45 7.23 -19.21
C LEU A 173 -19.64 6.01 -18.75
N GLN A 174 -18.89 5.39 -19.66
CA GLN A 174 -18.00 4.27 -19.32
C GLN A 174 -16.92 4.66 -18.30
N LYS A 175 -16.51 5.92 -18.28
CA LYS A 175 -15.56 6.49 -17.30
C LYS A 175 -16.21 6.91 -15.99
N GLY A 176 -17.52 6.73 -15.83
CA GLY A 176 -18.24 7.04 -14.61
C GLY A 176 -18.83 8.44 -14.56
N GLU A 177 -18.81 9.22 -15.68
CA GLU A 177 -19.39 10.55 -15.71
C GLU A 177 -20.92 10.46 -15.83
N THR A 178 -21.63 11.33 -15.12
CA THR A 178 -23.06 11.59 -15.33
C THR A 178 -23.19 12.80 -16.26
N LEU A 179 -24.06 12.70 -17.26
CA LEU A 179 -24.22 13.70 -18.33
C LEU A 179 -25.68 14.13 -18.44
N GLU A 180 -25.89 15.36 -18.84
CA GLU A 180 -27.25 15.89 -19.11
C GLU A 180 -27.30 16.53 -20.51
N GLU A 181 -28.35 16.23 -21.24
CA GLU A 181 -28.68 16.87 -22.52
C GLU A 181 -30.19 16.93 -22.70
N ASN A 182 -30.70 18.12 -23.06
CA ASN A 182 -32.12 18.35 -23.32
C ASN A 182 -33.06 17.95 -22.16
N GLY A 183 -32.59 18.12 -20.90
CA GLY A 183 -33.34 17.76 -19.71
C GLY A 183 -33.36 16.26 -19.39
N ARG A 184 -32.65 15.42 -20.17
CA ARG A 184 -32.45 14.01 -19.87
C ARG A 184 -31.07 13.79 -19.24
N VAL A 185 -31.04 13.08 -18.09
CA VAL A 185 -29.83 12.71 -17.40
C VAL A 185 -29.43 11.29 -17.84
N PHE A 186 -28.15 11.13 -18.18
CA PHE A 186 -27.54 9.86 -18.55
C PHE A 186 -26.52 9.49 -17.47
N THR A 187 -26.65 8.28 -16.92
CA THR A 187 -25.80 7.77 -15.83
C THR A 187 -25.02 6.53 -16.27
N PRO A 188 -23.85 6.24 -15.63
CA PRO A 188 -23.04 5.10 -15.99
C PRO A 188 -23.76 3.74 -15.96
N ASP A 189 -24.67 3.54 -15.01
CA ASP A 189 -25.44 2.31 -14.86
C ASP A 189 -26.36 2.01 -16.06
N MET A 190 -26.69 3.03 -16.86
CA MET A 190 -27.47 2.88 -18.08
C MET A 190 -26.71 2.13 -19.19
N VAL A 191 -25.37 2.13 -19.14
CA VAL A 191 -24.48 1.54 -20.17
C VAL A 191 -23.50 0.52 -19.65
N LEU A 192 -23.42 0.34 -18.33
CA LEU A 192 -22.49 -0.61 -17.72
C LEU A 192 -23.22 -1.89 -17.30
N GLY A 193 -22.60 -3.01 -17.57
CA GLY A 193 -23.00 -4.30 -17.03
C GLY A 193 -22.67 -4.43 -15.54
N ALA A 194 -22.75 -5.67 -15.02
CA ALA A 194 -22.41 -5.95 -13.62
C ALA A 194 -21.01 -5.44 -13.25
N GLU A 195 -20.86 -4.99 -12.01
CA GLU A 195 -19.55 -4.64 -11.44
C GLU A 195 -18.57 -5.81 -11.57
N ARG A 196 -17.34 -5.49 -11.86
CA ARG A 196 -16.26 -6.46 -11.97
C ARG A 196 -15.32 -6.31 -10.77
N LYS A 197 -14.73 -7.43 -10.33
CA LYS A 197 -13.74 -7.40 -9.27
C LYS A 197 -12.57 -6.50 -9.68
N GLY A 198 -12.28 -5.51 -8.84
CA GLY A 198 -11.11 -4.65 -8.94
C GLY A 198 -9.84 -5.34 -8.40
N LEU A 199 -8.84 -4.55 -8.04
CA LEU A 199 -7.62 -5.02 -7.37
C LEU A 199 -7.50 -4.37 -6.00
N LYS A 200 -7.04 -5.15 -5.02
CA LYS A 200 -6.80 -4.64 -3.66
C LYS A 200 -5.52 -5.23 -3.08
N VAL A 201 -4.66 -4.34 -2.57
CA VAL A 201 -3.49 -4.71 -1.77
C VAL A 201 -3.64 -4.10 -0.40
N THR A 202 -3.57 -4.91 0.65
CA THR A 202 -3.62 -4.44 2.04
C THR A 202 -2.29 -4.66 2.72
N TYR A 203 -1.76 -3.60 3.34
CA TYR A 203 -0.47 -3.57 4.02
C TYR A 203 -0.64 -3.10 5.47
N SER A 204 -0.09 -3.85 6.41
CA SER A 204 -0.06 -3.46 7.82
C SER A 204 1.10 -4.09 8.54
N THR A 205 2.00 -3.27 9.06
CA THR A 205 3.11 -3.64 9.91
C THR A 205 2.94 -3.01 11.29
N ASP A 206 3.81 -3.34 12.24
CA ASP A 206 3.86 -2.70 13.56
C ASP A 206 2.52 -2.67 14.28
N THR A 207 1.99 -3.86 14.48
CA THR A 207 0.67 -3.96 15.11
C THR A 207 0.41 -5.33 15.74
N ARG A 208 -0.42 -5.34 16.76
CA ARG A 208 -1.11 -6.55 17.18
C ARG A 208 -2.25 -6.88 16.21
N PRO A 209 -2.71 -8.14 16.13
CA PRO A 209 -3.94 -8.49 15.42
C PRO A 209 -5.10 -7.58 15.87
N THR A 210 -5.77 -6.93 14.91
CA THR A 210 -6.93 -6.07 15.17
C THR A 210 -8.08 -6.43 14.24
N GLU A 211 -9.29 -6.03 14.63
CA GLU A 211 -10.47 -6.17 13.80
C GLU A 211 -10.38 -5.27 12.54
N SER A 212 -9.76 -4.08 12.69
CA SER A 212 -9.56 -3.18 11.55
C SER A 212 -8.70 -3.80 10.43
N ILE A 213 -7.68 -4.61 10.78
CA ILE A 213 -6.92 -5.37 9.78
C ILE A 213 -7.82 -6.38 9.06
N ARG A 214 -8.63 -7.16 9.81
CA ARG A 214 -9.53 -8.16 9.22
C ARG A 214 -10.52 -7.52 8.25
N GLN A 215 -11.16 -6.43 8.67
CA GLN A 215 -12.13 -5.70 7.84
C GLN A 215 -11.49 -5.16 6.56
N ASN A 216 -10.31 -4.52 6.68
CA ASN A 216 -9.62 -3.96 5.53
C ASN A 216 -8.93 -5.00 4.64
N ALA A 217 -8.60 -6.18 5.16
CA ALA A 217 -8.05 -7.28 4.40
C ALA A 217 -9.10 -8.07 3.59
N GLN A 218 -10.41 -7.87 3.85
CA GLN A 218 -11.45 -8.49 3.06
C GLN A 218 -11.33 -8.13 1.58
N GLY A 219 -11.35 -9.14 0.72
CA GLY A 219 -11.24 -8.97 -0.72
C GLY A 219 -9.86 -8.58 -1.25
N ALA A 220 -8.83 -8.53 -0.40
CA ALA A 220 -7.47 -8.24 -0.84
C ALA A 220 -6.93 -9.36 -1.75
N ASP A 221 -6.30 -9.00 -2.86
CA ASP A 221 -5.60 -9.92 -3.77
C ASP A 221 -4.20 -10.25 -3.25
N LEU A 222 -3.62 -9.35 -2.48
CA LEU A 222 -2.37 -9.54 -1.75
C LEU A 222 -2.49 -8.90 -0.37
N LEU A 223 -2.24 -9.70 0.67
CA LEU A 223 -2.14 -9.26 2.05
C LEU A 223 -0.67 -9.23 2.46
N ILE A 224 -0.20 -8.11 3.00
CA ILE A 224 1.18 -7.92 3.46
C ILE A 224 1.12 -7.54 4.93
N LEU A 225 1.66 -8.39 5.81
CA LEU A 225 1.56 -8.22 7.25
C LEU A 225 2.89 -8.33 7.97
N ASP A 226 2.92 -7.76 9.17
CA ASP A 226 3.98 -7.89 10.16
C ASP A 226 4.32 -9.37 10.42
N GLY A 227 5.58 -9.70 10.29
CA GLY A 227 6.16 -11.01 10.58
C GLY A 227 7.36 -10.91 11.51
N MET A 228 7.34 -9.98 12.46
CA MET A 228 8.48 -9.62 13.33
C MET A 228 9.12 -10.83 14.01
N TYR A 229 8.33 -11.83 14.42
CA TYR A 229 8.81 -12.99 15.15
C TYR A 229 8.34 -14.31 14.54
N GLY A 230 9.29 -15.22 14.30
CA GLY A 230 9.04 -16.58 13.80
C GLY A 230 8.98 -17.63 14.90
N GLU A 231 9.66 -17.40 16.03
CA GLU A 231 9.70 -18.36 17.14
C GLU A 231 8.38 -18.32 17.93
N PRO A 232 7.78 -19.49 18.23
CA PRO A 232 6.51 -19.56 18.98
C PRO A 232 6.58 -18.96 20.39
N ASP A 233 7.73 -19.06 21.07
CA ASP A 233 7.96 -18.52 22.41
C ASP A 233 8.07 -16.97 22.43
N LYS A 234 8.26 -16.35 21.28
CA LYS A 234 8.32 -14.89 21.15
C LYS A 234 6.94 -14.21 21.20
N LEU A 235 5.84 -14.95 21.34
CA LEU A 235 4.50 -14.37 21.43
C LEU A 235 4.37 -13.35 22.58
N VAL A 236 5.02 -13.60 23.72
CA VAL A 236 5.02 -12.65 24.85
C VAL A 236 5.68 -11.35 24.41
N LYS A 237 6.87 -11.42 23.80
CA LYS A 237 7.62 -10.29 23.29
C LYS A 237 6.85 -9.53 22.18
N ALA A 238 6.18 -10.27 21.30
CA ALA A 238 5.31 -9.68 20.28
C ALA A 238 4.18 -8.84 20.90
N ARG A 239 3.59 -9.30 22.02
CA ARG A 239 2.56 -8.54 22.75
C ARG A 239 3.12 -7.30 23.44
N GLU A 240 4.29 -7.41 24.08
CA GLU A 240 4.95 -6.31 24.78
C GLU A 240 5.31 -5.16 23.84
N HIS A 241 5.89 -5.50 22.68
CA HIS A 241 6.32 -4.53 21.66
C HIS A 241 5.24 -4.20 20.62
N LYS A 242 4.05 -4.81 20.74
CA LYS A 242 2.91 -4.63 19.82
C LYS A 242 3.22 -4.94 18.36
N HIS A 243 3.84 -6.08 18.13
CA HIS A 243 4.05 -6.70 16.84
C HIS A 243 3.28 -8.02 16.70
N MET A 244 3.27 -8.59 15.52
CA MET A 244 2.74 -9.94 15.28
C MET A 244 3.84 -10.98 15.18
N THR A 245 3.47 -12.21 15.51
CA THR A 245 4.21 -13.38 15.06
C THR A 245 3.75 -13.78 13.66
N MET A 246 4.62 -14.46 12.89
CA MET A 246 4.27 -14.99 11.56
C MET A 246 3.01 -15.89 11.60
N TYR A 247 2.80 -16.60 12.72
CA TYR A 247 1.62 -17.47 12.93
C TYR A 247 0.31 -16.66 13.11
N GLU A 248 0.38 -15.52 13.79
CA GLU A 248 -0.78 -14.65 13.95
C GLU A 248 -1.17 -13.99 12.62
N ALA A 249 -0.19 -13.56 11.84
CA ALA A 249 -0.42 -13.04 10.50
C ALA A 249 -1.04 -14.10 9.57
N ALA A 250 -0.54 -15.34 9.63
CA ALA A 250 -1.09 -16.47 8.86
C ALA A 250 -2.54 -16.79 9.25
N LYS A 251 -2.89 -16.70 10.55
CA LYS A 251 -4.27 -16.88 11.01
C LYS A 251 -5.20 -15.81 10.45
N ILE A 252 -4.78 -14.54 10.47
CA ILE A 252 -5.55 -13.44 9.86
C ILE A 252 -5.79 -13.72 8.37
N ALA A 253 -4.73 -14.07 7.62
CA ALA A 253 -4.86 -14.36 6.19
C ALA A 253 -5.85 -15.50 5.90
N LYS A 254 -5.83 -16.55 6.73
CA LYS A 254 -6.80 -17.67 6.66
C LYS A 254 -8.22 -17.22 6.97
N GLU A 255 -8.41 -16.44 8.03
CA GLU A 255 -9.72 -15.95 8.49
C GLU A 255 -10.40 -15.07 7.43
N VAL A 256 -9.62 -14.21 6.74
CA VAL A 256 -10.15 -13.31 5.70
C VAL A 256 -10.21 -13.95 4.31
N GLY A 257 -9.71 -15.18 4.15
CA GLY A 257 -9.67 -15.85 2.86
C GLY A 257 -8.79 -15.17 1.82
N ALA A 258 -7.70 -14.53 2.23
CA ALA A 258 -6.77 -13.87 1.31
C ALA A 258 -6.15 -14.91 0.35
N PRO A 259 -5.94 -14.60 -0.95
CA PRO A 259 -5.31 -15.54 -1.86
C PRO A 259 -3.80 -15.70 -1.62
N LYS A 260 -3.14 -14.66 -1.06
CA LYS A 260 -1.70 -14.67 -0.75
C LYS A 260 -1.38 -13.79 0.45
N LEU A 261 -0.41 -14.25 1.25
CA LEU A 261 0.16 -13.49 2.35
C LEU A 261 1.68 -13.33 2.13
N TRP A 262 2.15 -12.09 2.14
CA TRP A 262 3.55 -11.76 2.31
C TRP A 262 3.81 -11.34 3.75
N LEU A 263 4.80 -11.96 4.37
CA LEU A 263 5.32 -11.56 5.67
C LEU A 263 6.49 -10.62 5.46
N THR A 264 6.57 -9.59 6.27
CA THR A 264 7.60 -8.55 6.21
C THR A 264 7.93 -8.02 7.60
N HIS A 265 8.76 -7.00 7.72
CA HIS A 265 9.10 -6.33 8.97
C HIS A 265 9.76 -7.25 9.99
N TYR A 266 10.78 -7.98 9.55
CA TYR A 266 11.46 -8.99 10.37
C TYR A 266 12.37 -8.37 11.42
N SER A 267 12.36 -8.94 12.64
CA SER A 267 13.32 -8.60 13.68
C SER A 267 14.78 -8.78 13.19
N PRO A 268 15.70 -7.91 13.57
CA PRO A 268 17.12 -8.09 13.27
C PRO A 268 17.69 -9.42 13.76
N SER A 269 17.12 -9.98 14.84
CA SER A 269 17.51 -11.30 15.36
C SER A 269 17.05 -12.47 14.48
N MET A 270 16.02 -12.26 13.64
CA MET A 270 15.50 -13.27 12.73
C MET A 270 16.17 -13.15 11.35
N THR A 271 17.36 -13.69 11.22
CA THR A 271 18.15 -13.59 9.98
C THR A 271 17.60 -14.44 8.84
N ARG A 272 16.90 -15.53 9.14
CA ARG A 272 16.34 -16.50 8.19
C ARG A 272 14.86 -16.76 8.45
N PRO A 273 13.96 -15.87 8.05
CA PRO A 273 12.52 -16.03 8.26
C PRO A 273 11.97 -17.29 7.55
N GLU A 274 12.65 -17.80 6.54
CA GLU A 274 12.27 -19.01 5.81
C GLU A 274 12.24 -20.27 6.70
N GLU A 275 13.03 -20.31 7.75
CA GLU A 275 13.13 -21.47 8.66
C GLU A 275 11.81 -21.77 9.39
N PHE A 276 10.92 -20.78 9.50
CA PHE A 276 9.61 -20.90 10.16
C PHE A 276 8.47 -21.21 9.19
N MET A 277 8.73 -21.15 7.88
CA MET A 277 7.66 -21.18 6.89
C MET A 277 6.94 -22.51 6.77
N ASP A 278 7.57 -23.63 7.09
CA ASP A 278 6.92 -24.95 7.05
C ASP A 278 5.76 -25.01 8.06
N ASP A 279 5.94 -24.46 9.26
CA ASP A 279 4.89 -24.41 10.27
C ASP A 279 3.86 -23.31 9.99
N VAL A 280 4.28 -22.18 9.49
CA VAL A 280 3.39 -21.09 9.06
C VAL A 280 2.45 -21.57 7.95
N ARG A 281 2.96 -22.30 6.97
CA ARG A 281 2.17 -22.85 5.85
C ARG A 281 1.18 -23.95 6.26
N LYS A 282 1.37 -24.61 7.38
CA LYS A 282 0.34 -25.50 7.96
C LYS A 282 -0.93 -24.72 8.34
N ILE A 283 -0.79 -23.43 8.71
CA ILE A 283 -1.90 -22.55 9.04
C ILE A 283 -2.50 -21.95 7.75
N PHE A 284 -1.64 -21.39 6.90
CA PHE A 284 -2.00 -20.75 5.66
C PHE A 284 -1.00 -21.10 4.54
N PRO A 285 -1.33 -22.04 3.65
CA PRO A 285 -0.41 -22.56 2.62
C PRO A 285 0.17 -21.52 1.67
N ALA A 286 -0.58 -20.45 1.37
CA ALA A 286 -0.14 -19.35 0.50
C ALA A 286 0.59 -18.22 1.24
N ALA A 287 1.27 -18.53 2.36
CA ALA A 287 2.15 -17.62 3.06
C ALA A 287 3.58 -17.69 2.53
N TYR A 288 4.20 -16.52 2.43
CA TYR A 288 5.57 -16.36 1.93
C TYR A 288 6.36 -15.43 2.83
N ALA A 289 7.57 -15.83 3.21
CA ALA A 289 8.54 -14.94 3.82
C ALA A 289 9.12 -14.05 2.69
N ALA A 290 8.62 -12.85 2.57
CA ALA A 290 9.05 -11.95 1.50
C ALA A 290 10.48 -11.45 1.74
N LYS A 291 11.16 -11.06 0.67
CA LYS A 291 12.52 -10.54 0.68
C LYS A 291 12.57 -9.18 0.00
N ASP A 292 13.62 -8.44 0.28
CA ASP A 292 13.87 -7.17 -0.38
C ASP A 292 13.90 -7.35 -1.90
N GLY A 293 13.25 -6.44 -2.60
CA GLY A 293 13.12 -6.48 -4.04
C GLY A 293 12.08 -7.49 -4.59
N TRP A 294 11.33 -8.22 -3.74
CA TRP A 294 10.25 -9.08 -4.22
C TRP A 294 9.15 -8.27 -4.88
N THR A 295 8.76 -8.74 -6.06
CA THR A 295 7.70 -8.11 -6.87
C THR A 295 6.57 -9.08 -7.17
N MET A 296 5.38 -8.50 -7.36
CA MET A 296 4.20 -9.16 -7.89
C MET A 296 3.46 -8.22 -8.82
N GLU A 297 3.04 -8.75 -9.95
CA GLU A 297 2.09 -8.09 -10.84
C GLU A 297 0.69 -8.64 -10.57
N LEU A 298 -0.24 -7.76 -10.24
CA LEU A 298 -1.65 -8.08 -10.10
C LEU A 298 -2.40 -7.59 -11.34
N ASN A 299 -3.14 -8.49 -11.96
CA ASN A 299 -3.92 -8.22 -13.14
C ASN A 299 -5.41 -8.39 -12.84
N PHE A 300 -6.25 -7.64 -13.55
CA PHE A 300 -7.68 -7.87 -13.49
C PHE A 300 -8.01 -9.27 -14.02
N ASP A 301 -8.90 -9.95 -13.30
CA ASP A 301 -9.48 -11.20 -13.82
C ASP A 301 -10.41 -10.85 -14.98
N GLU A 302 -10.08 -11.28 -16.20
CA GLU A 302 -10.89 -11.02 -17.38
C GLU A 302 -12.14 -11.92 -17.47
N GLY A 303 -12.25 -12.90 -16.55
CA GLY A 303 -13.32 -13.91 -16.59
C GLY A 303 -13.27 -14.65 -17.91
N LYS A 304 -12.96 -15.92 -17.91
CA LYS A 304 -13.07 -16.77 -19.11
C LYS A 304 -14.51 -17.00 -19.48
#